data_b208d5987db793c1dfc96aea01ec8b7f
#
_entry.id   b208d5987db793c1dfc96aea01ec8b7f
#
_cell.length_a   1.000
_cell.length_b   1.000
_cell.length_c   1.000
_cell.angle_alpha   90.00
_cell.angle_beta   90.00
_cell.angle_gamma   90.00
#
_symmetry.space_group_name_H-M   'P 1'
#
loop_
_entity.id
_entity.type
_entity.pdbx_description
1 polymer ?
#
loop_
_entity_poly.entity_id
_entity_poly.type
_entity_poly.pdbx_seq_one_letter_code
_entity_poly.pdbx_strand_id
1 'polypeptide(L)'
;MIRWMLLSIFIAVLSACDRSGHNFGYLPVLQGREGGAEFDLRIGTNVAKTIRNNFEWNPSFEDVARRAVALTARLSGCEVRWVIGDPSVQILGLSCDGAPPAKKPNLKWRRVFSCDRYKYHHGPDELICRS
;
A
#
# COMPACT_ATOMS: atom_id res chain seq x y z
N MET A 1 -5.35 24.33 39.16
CA MET A 1 -6.10 24.35 37.90
C MET A 1 -5.20 24.34 36.66
N ILE A 2 -4.16 25.15 36.58
CA ILE A 2 -3.23 25.21 35.42
C ILE A 2 -2.51 23.85 35.13
N ARG A 3 -2.10 23.12 36.16
CA ARG A 3 -1.44 21.79 36.01
C ARG A 3 -2.33 20.75 35.34
N TRP A 4 -3.63 20.76 35.62
CA TRP A 4 -4.59 19.84 35.01
C TRP A 4 -4.89 20.18 33.56
N MET A 5 -4.91 21.49 33.22
CA MET A 5 -5.07 21.94 31.83
C MET A 5 -3.88 21.55 30.97
N LEU A 6 -2.66 21.65 31.47
CA LEU A 6 -1.45 21.26 30.71
C LEU A 6 -1.41 19.76 30.45
N LEU A 7 -1.87 18.93 31.41
CA LEU A 7 -1.94 17.48 31.24
C LEU A 7 -2.96 17.08 30.15
N SER A 8 -4.11 17.77 30.12
CA SER A 8 -5.14 17.50 29.10
C SER A 8 -4.69 17.88 27.68
N ILE A 9 -3.92 18.96 27.54
CA ILE A 9 -3.36 19.38 26.25
C ILE A 9 -2.30 18.38 25.76
N PHE A 10 -1.49 17.82 26.68
CA PHE A 10 -0.45 16.85 26.31
C PHE A 10 -1.05 15.51 25.80
N ILE A 11 -2.17 15.07 26.38
CA ILE A 11 -2.88 13.85 25.94
C ILE A 11 -3.52 14.06 24.57
N ALA A 12 -4.05 15.25 24.28
CA ALA A 12 -4.68 15.56 22.99
C ALA A 12 -3.68 15.57 21.81
N VAL A 13 -2.40 15.88 22.05
CA VAL A 13 -1.35 15.93 21.03
C VAL A 13 -0.89 14.52 20.63
N LEU A 14 -1.00 13.53 21.53
CA LEU A 14 -0.60 12.15 21.25
C LEU A 14 -1.58 11.40 20.31
N SER A 15 -2.78 11.90 20.13
CA SER A 15 -3.79 11.29 19.25
C SER A 15 -3.66 11.72 17.78
N ALA A 16 -2.73 12.61 17.45
CA ALA A 16 -2.63 13.22 16.11
C ALA A 16 -1.76 12.44 15.12
N CYS A 17 -1.14 11.32 15.50
CA CYS A 17 -0.17 10.61 14.67
C CYS A 17 -0.74 9.56 13.71
N ASP A 18 -2.06 9.40 13.62
CA ASP A 18 -2.67 8.37 12.73
C ASP A 18 -3.46 9.00 11.56
N ARG A 19 -2.90 10.02 10.92
CA ARG A 19 -3.44 10.58 9.67
C ARG A 19 -2.47 10.43 8.51
N SER A 20 -2.17 9.21 8.12
CA SER A 20 -1.60 8.98 6.79
C SER A 20 -2.74 8.88 5.76
N GLY A 21 -2.87 9.93 5.00
CA GLY A 21 -3.89 10.19 4.00
C GLY A 21 -4.17 9.03 3.03
N HIS A 22 -5.31 8.60 3.02
CA HIS A 22 -6.24 7.65 2.45
C HIS A 22 -6.85 6.88 3.62
N ASN A 23 -8.16 6.97 3.76
CA ASN A 23 -8.95 6.41 4.87
C ASN A 23 -8.90 4.87 4.95
N PHE A 24 -7.72 4.30 5.15
CA PHE A 24 -7.56 2.86 5.40
C PHE A 24 -7.80 2.46 6.87
N GLY A 25 -7.86 3.44 7.79
CA GLY A 25 -7.91 3.19 9.22
C GLY A 25 -9.14 2.40 9.70
N TYR A 26 -10.25 2.46 8.97
CA TYR A 26 -11.48 1.73 9.29
C TYR A 26 -11.55 0.33 8.66
N LEU A 27 -10.63 -0.02 7.75
CA LEU A 27 -10.60 -1.32 7.11
C LEU A 27 -9.88 -2.35 7.99
N PRO A 28 -10.35 -3.60 8.01
CA PRO A 28 -9.69 -4.65 8.75
C PRO A 28 -8.28 -4.92 8.20
N VAL A 29 -7.37 -5.27 9.09
CA VAL A 29 -6.02 -5.70 8.71
C VAL A 29 -6.06 -7.19 8.38
N LEU A 30 -5.64 -7.54 7.19
CA LEU A 30 -5.38 -8.90 6.76
C LEU A 30 -3.87 -9.15 6.79
N GLN A 31 -3.46 -10.27 7.34
CA GLN A 31 -2.05 -10.67 7.34
C GLN A 31 -1.81 -11.73 6.29
N GLY A 32 -0.68 -11.64 5.60
CA GLY A 32 -0.30 -12.63 4.60
C GLY A 32 1.19 -12.66 4.34
N ARG A 33 1.62 -13.74 3.68
CA ARG A 33 3.01 -13.96 3.27
C ARG A 33 3.09 -14.24 1.79
N GLU A 34 4.11 -13.69 1.16
CA GLU A 34 4.43 -13.94 -0.24
C GLU A 34 5.93 -13.80 -0.47
N GLY A 35 6.56 -14.83 -1.06
CA GLY A 35 7.98 -14.81 -1.40
C GLY A 35 8.92 -14.48 -0.24
N GLY A 36 8.61 -14.94 0.99
CA GLY A 36 9.37 -14.66 2.20
C GLY A 36 9.10 -13.30 2.84
N ALA A 37 8.30 -12.43 2.23
CA ALA A 37 7.85 -11.19 2.84
C ALA A 37 6.55 -11.38 3.61
N GLU A 38 6.44 -10.70 4.75
CA GLU A 38 5.23 -10.65 5.58
C GLU A 38 4.58 -9.27 5.43
N PHE A 39 3.29 -9.27 5.17
CA PHE A 39 2.52 -8.05 4.94
C PHE A 39 1.29 -7.95 5.82
N ASP A 40 1.02 -6.75 6.30
CA ASP A 40 -0.29 -6.31 6.74
C ASP A 40 -0.98 -5.60 5.56
N LEU A 41 -2.19 -6.05 5.23
CA LEU A 41 -2.96 -5.51 4.11
C LEU A 41 -4.25 -4.91 4.61
N ARG A 42 -4.65 -3.81 4.00
CA ARG A 42 -5.99 -3.24 4.11
C ARG A 42 -6.54 -3.09 2.70
N ILE A 43 -7.61 -3.80 2.41
CA ILE A 43 -8.19 -3.88 1.06
C ILE A 43 -9.49 -3.09 1.04
N GLY A 44 -9.51 -2.03 0.24
CA GLY A 44 -10.69 -1.23 -0.05
C GLY A 44 -11.37 -1.66 -1.36
N THR A 45 -12.34 -0.88 -1.81
CA THR A 45 -13.13 -1.21 -3.02
C THR A 45 -12.30 -1.20 -4.30
N ASN A 46 -11.43 -0.20 -4.47
CA ASN A 46 -10.63 0.00 -5.69
C ASN A 46 -9.17 0.36 -5.40
N VAL A 47 -8.76 0.23 -4.15
CA VAL A 47 -7.42 0.55 -3.67
C VAL A 47 -7.08 -0.31 -2.45
N ALA A 48 -5.82 -0.70 -2.31
CA ALA A 48 -5.32 -1.40 -1.14
C ALA A 48 -4.06 -0.73 -0.61
N LYS A 49 -3.74 -0.97 0.65
CA LYS A 49 -2.49 -0.58 1.30
C LYS A 49 -1.82 -1.82 1.84
N THR A 50 -0.53 -1.96 1.58
CA THR A 50 0.32 -3.01 2.17
C THR A 50 1.42 -2.38 2.99
N ILE A 51 1.73 -3.00 4.12
CA ILE A 51 2.86 -2.66 4.99
C ILE A 51 3.66 -3.93 5.18
N ARG A 52 4.93 -3.91 4.82
CA ARG A 52 5.84 -5.04 5.04
C ARG A 52 6.37 -5.00 6.47
N ASN A 53 6.26 -6.09 7.19
CA ASN A 53 6.56 -6.16 8.62
C ASN A 53 7.88 -6.88 8.96
N ASN A 54 8.40 -7.71 8.05
CA ASN A 54 9.62 -8.45 8.33
C ASN A 54 10.86 -7.72 7.85
N PHE A 55 11.99 -7.99 8.52
CA PHE A 55 13.29 -7.50 8.09
C PHE A 55 13.76 -8.22 6.82
N GLU A 56 14.29 -7.45 5.88
CA GLU A 56 14.96 -7.92 4.68
C GLU A 56 16.14 -6.99 4.39
N TRP A 57 17.31 -7.56 4.10
CA TRP A 57 18.49 -6.76 3.81
C TRP A 57 18.40 -6.15 2.42
N ASN A 58 18.47 -4.82 2.35
CA ASN A 58 18.46 -4.05 1.09
C ASN A 58 17.34 -4.47 0.11
N PRO A 59 16.06 -4.41 0.52
CA PRO A 59 14.97 -4.83 -0.35
C PRO A 59 14.81 -3.87 -1.52
N SER A 60 14.71 -4.40 -2.74
CA SER A 60 14.33 -3.58 -3.89
C SER A 60 12.83 -3.31 -3.87
N PHE A 61 12.43 -2.10 -4.29
CA PHE A 61 11.01 -1.77 -4.42
C PHE A 61 10.30 -2.73 -5.39
N GLU A 62 10.92 -3.04 -6.52
CA GLU A 62 10.34 -3.89 -7.55
C GLU A 62 10.03 -5.30 -7.03
N ASP A 63 10.96 -5.93 -6.32
CA ASP A 63 10.76 -7.28 -5.77
C ASP A 63 9.67 -7.29 -4.69
N VAL A 64 9.66 -6.30 -3.82
CA VAL A 64 8.61 -6.17 -2.79
C VAL A 64 7.26 -5.88 -3.44
N ALA A 65 7.20 -5.01 -4.46
CA ALA A 65 5.98 -4.70 -5.19
C ALA A 65 5.40 -5.94 -5.90
N ARG A 66 6.23 -6.78 -6.54
CA ARG A 66 5.77 -8.04 -7.15
C ARG A 66 5.11 -8.96 -6.13
N ARG A 67 5.73 -9.13 -4.95
CA ARG A 67 5.19 -9.93 -3.85
C ARG A 67 3.89 -9.34 -3.30
N ALA A 68 3.86 -8.03 -3.08
CA ALA A 68 2.65 -7.33 -2.62
C ALA A 68 1.49 -7.44 -3.62
N VAL A 69 1.77 -7.32 -4.93
CA VAL A 69 0.78 -7.51 -6.01
C VAL A 69 0.23 -8.93 -5.99
N ALA A 70 1.08 -9.95 -5.94
CA ALA A 70 0.65 -11.34 -5.93
C ALA A 70 -0.23 -11.67 -4.72
N LEU A 71 0.18 -11.23 -3.53
CA LEU A 71 -0.58 -11.41 -2.30
C LEU A 71 -1.93 -10.67 -2.33
N THR A 72 -1.92 -9.40 -2.74
CA THR A 72 -3.13 -8.58 -2.79
C THR A 72 -4.13 -9.13 -3.81
N ALA A 73 -3.68 -9.53 -4.99
CA ALA A 73 -4.54 -10.16 -5.99
C ALA A 73 -5.17 -11.45 -5.48
N ARG A 74 -4.39 -12.30 -4.79
CA ARG A 74 -4.88 -13.55 -4.22
C ARG A 74 -5.93 -13.32 -3.12
N LEU A 75 -5.72 -12.36 -2.22
CA LEU A 75 -6.61 -12.10 -1.10
C LEU A 75 -7.84 -11.28 -1.48
N SER A 76 -7.73 -10.38 -2.46
CA SER A 76 -8.85 -9.54 -2.90
C SER A 76 -9.68 -10.18 -4.03
N GLY A 77 -9.11 -11.09 -4.80
CA GLY A 77 -9.69 -11.57 -6.05
C GLY A 77 -9.71 -10.52 -7.18
N CYS A 78 -9.05 -9.38 -6.98
CA CYS A 78 -9.01 -8.25 -7.92
C CYS A 78 -7.68 -8.20 -8.66
N GLU A 79 -7.69 -7.57 -9.83
CA GLU A 79 -6.47 -7.29 -10.58
C GLU A 79 -5.80 -6.01 -10.04
N VAL A 80 -4.51 -6.08 -9.75
CA VAL A 80 -3.72 -4.88 -9.41
C VAL A 80 -3.28 -4.19 -10.70
N ARG A 81 -3.62 -2.93 -10.87
CA ARG A 81 -3.32 -2.14 -12.07
C ARG A 81 -2.09 -1.27 -11.93
N TRP A 82 -1.83 -0.77 -10.74
CA TRP A 82 -0.67 0.06 -10.42
C TRP A 82 -0.28 -0.07 -8.96
N VAL A 83 0.99 0.17 -8.66
CA VAL A 83 1.59 0.21 -7.32
C VAL A 83 2.44 1.45 -7.18
N ILE A 84 2.35 2.13 -6.05
CA ILE A 84 3.23 3.25 -5.69
C ILE A 84 3.68 3.09 -4.24
N GLY A 85 4.85 3.64 -3.91
CA GLY A 85 5.35 3.66 -2.54
C GLY A 85 6.84 3.41 -2.43
N ASP A 86 7.23 2.74 -1.38
CA ASP A 86 8.59 2.32 -1.06
C ASP A 86 8.60 0.83 -0.64
N PRO A 87 9.78 0.22 -0.36
CA PRO A 87 9.84 -1.19 0.05
C PRO A 87 9.11 -1.54 1.35
N SER A 88 8.73 -0.56 2.16
CA SER A 88 8.04 -0.78 3.44
C SER A 88 6.53 -0.59 3.34
N VAL A 89 6.09 0.43 2.59
CA VAL A 89 4.67 0.79 2.46
C VAL A 89 4.31 1.00 1.01
N GLN A 90 3.26 0.31 0.54
CA GLN A 90 2.78 0.42 -0.83
C GLN A 90 1.27 0.67 -0.87
N ILE A 91 0.85 1.41 -1.88
CA ILE A 91 -0.54 1.61 -2.23
C ILE A 91 -0.76 1.01 -3.62
N LEU A 92 -1.79 0.19 -3.75
CA LEU A 92 -2.10 -0.57 -4.95
C LEU A 92 -3.49 -0.18 -5.47
N GLY A 93 -3.57 0.12 -6.75
CA GLY A 93 -4.85 0.36 -7.42
C GLY A 93 -5.45 -0.95 -7.89
N LEU A 94 -6.71 -1.24 -7.47
CA LEU A 94 -7.41 -2.49 -7.72
C LEU A 94 -8.50 -2.31 -8.75
N SER A 95 -8.55 -3.22 -9.71
CA SER A 95 -9.67 -3.40 -10.63
C SER A 95 -10.41 -4.68 -10.26
N CYS A 96 -11.59 -4.53 -9.68
CA CYS A 96 -12.44 -5.63 -9.26
C CYS A 96 -13.62 -5.73 -10.23
N ASP A 97 -13.88 -6.94 -10.76
CA ASP A 97 -14.98 -7.20 -11.70
C ASP A 97 -15.00 -6.23 -12.92
N GLY A 98 -13.81 -5.85 -13.41
CA GLY A 98 -13.68 -4.91 -14.53
C GLY A 98 -13.87 -3.43 -14.18
N ALA A 99 -14.16 -3.09 -12.93
CA ALA A 99 -14.27 -1.70 -12.49
C ALA A 99 -12.90 -0.98 -12.54
N PRO A 100 -12.88 0.33 -12.82
CA PRO A 100 -11.62 1.07 -12.86
C PRO A 100 -10.99 1.15 -11.46
N PRO A 101 -9.64 1.09 -11.36
CA PRO A 101 -8.96 1.32 -10.10
C PRO A 101 -9.09 2.77 -9.64
N ALA A 102 -8.78 3.02 -8.37
CA ALA A 102 -8.59 4.39 -7.89
C ALA A 102 -7.58 5.13 -8.75
N LYS A 103 -7.76 6.45 -8.90
CA LYS A 103 -6.81 7.29 -9.63
C LYS A 103 -5.45 7.25 -8.95
N LYS A 104 -4.40 6.94 -9.70
CA LYS A 104 -3.03 6.96 -9.18
C LYS A 104 -2.65 8.38 -8.74
N PRO A 105 -2.23 8.57 -7.47
CA PRO A 105 -1.79 9.88 -7.00
C PRO A 105 -0.59 10.39 -7.79
N ASN A 106 -0.56 11.69 -8.06
CA ASN A 106 0.58 12.35 -8.69
C ASN A 106 1.53 12.88 -7.60
N LEU A 107 2.61 12.16 -7.36
CA LEU A 107 3.58 12.45 -6.28
C LEU A 107 4.86 13.10 -6.82
N LYS A 108 4.75 14.12 -7.66
CA LYS A 108 5.88 14.79 -8.35
C LYS A 108 7.01 15.29 -7.44
N TRP A 109 6.77 15.47 -6.16
CA TRP A 109 7.71 16.05 -5.19
C TRP A 109 8.23 15.08 -4.14
N ARG A 110 7.90 13.79 -4.25
CA ARG A 110 8.46 12.71 -3.45
C ARG A 110 9.15 11.70 -4.36
N ARG A 111 10.31 11.21 -3.95
CA ARG A 111 10.94 10.05 -4.57
C ARG A 111 10.12 8.81 -4.23
N VAL A 112 9.14 8.53 -5.06
CA VAL A 112 8.24 7.39 -4.91
C VAL A 112 8.38 6.53 -6.14
N PHE A 113 8.66 5.27 -5.94
CA PHE A 113 8.65 4.28 -7.00
C PHE A 113 7.21 4.03 -7.46
N SER A 114 7.03 3.80 -8.74
CA SER A 114 5.73 3.50 -9.34
C SER A 114 5.87 2.35 -10.32
N CYS A 115 4.99 1.36 -10.22
CA CYS A 115 4.88 0.28 -11.18
C CYS A 115 3.49 0.27 -11.79
N ASP A 116 3.42 0.02 -13.09
CA ASP A 116 2.19 -0.17 -13.84
C ASP A 116 2.17 -1.57 -14.45
N ARG A 117 1.00 -2.22 -14.45
CA ARG A 117 0.82 -3.51 -15.10
C ARG A 117 0.48 -3.30 -16.57
N TYR A 118 1.26 -3.92 -17.43
CA TYR A 118 1.01 -3.99 -18.86
C TYR A 118 0.56 -5.39 -19.25
N LYS A 119 -0.56 -5.45 -19.98
CA LYS A 119 -1.07 -6.69 -20.56
C LYS A 119 -0.59 -6.80 -21.99
N TYR A 120 0.07 -7.88 -22.32
CA TYR A 120 0.44 -8.22 -23.69
C TYR A 120 -0.58 -9.19 -24.28
N HIS A 121 -0.98 -8.98 -25.54
CA HIS A 121 -1.94 -9.85 -26.23
C HIS A 121 -1.47 -11.30 -26.40
N HIS A 122 -0.15 -11.53 -26.38
CA HIS A 122 0.48 -12.83 -26.62
C HIS A 122 1.62 -13.16 -25.64
N GLY A 123 1.63 -12.57 -24.44
CA GLY A 123 2.68 -12.77 -23.45
C GLY A 123 2.15 -12.67 -22.01
N PRO A 124 2.98 -13.02 -21.03
CA PRO A 124 2.62 -12.84 -19.62
C PRO A 124 2.48 -11.34 -19.31
N ASP A 125 1.57 -11.05 -18.39
CA ASP A 125 1.44 -9.71 -17.84
C ASP A 125 2.76 -9.29 -17.16
N GLU A 126 3.21 -8.07 -17.40
CA GLU A 126 4.45 -7.54 -16.85
C GLU A 126 4.21 -6.33 -15.96
N LEU A 127 4.89 -6.29 -14.81
CA LEU A 127 4.92 -5.14 -13.92
C LEU A 127 6.15 -4.30 -14.24
N ILE A 128 5.96 -3.13 -14.85
CA ILE A 128 7.03 -2.21 -15.23
C ILE A 128 7.13 -1.11 -14.19
N CYS A 129 8.29 -1.02 -13.53
CA CYS A 129 8.57 -0.07 -12.47
C CYS A 129 9.45 1.08 -12.96
N ARG A 130 9.16 2.29 -12.44
CA ARG A 130 9.90 3.52 -12.71
C ARG A 130 10.22 4.24 -11.40
N SER A 131 11.39 4.79 -11.30
CA SER A 131 11.84 5.66 -10.20
C SER A 131 11.64 7.13 -10.53
#